data_b4d60f9d5cc37922b0bfb21354c3247b
#
_entry.id   b4d60f9d5cc37922b0bfb21354c3247b
#
_cell.length_a   1.000
_cell.length_b   1.000
_cell.length_c   1.000
_cell.angle_alpha   90.00
_cell.angle_beta   90.00
_cell.angle_gamma   90.00
#
_symmetry.space_group_name_H-M   'P 1'
#
loop_
_entity.id
_entity.type
_entity.pdbx_description
1 polymer ?
#
loop_
_entity_poly.entity_id
_entity_poly.type
_entity_poly.pdbx_seq_one_letter_code
_entity_poly.pdbx_strand_id
1 'polypeptide(L)'
;MKNRNLRGVPALLLAVVMTLVLCACSGKGEPAAPSAAGTPARTVVTAAPTVEPTAEPTAEPTPAPTPEPVVGELLTDDDGDGIINYRFNYKGATVYAMIVLDPNRVYVGTALPEPSEWGGYGLTLDEMADQYGAIAGINAGGFLDEGGGGNGWPPSGITYSRGNIFSTLQYGPIAGLDGDDHMWVGYYDYEDCEVIGIRDAVCFGPALIYDGIKADPSTLDSGIGARTAIGQREDGAVVMVVIDGRQGYSIGVTFEDCIDIMADKFGCVNAANMDGGNSSCMYFDGRAVNRSANQAAGTRYLPDAWLVDALPDNYIRPAGVADHIVLPDNPLGEEKEYASTCDQETSAQMYEFACVFAEAYYGYFGTQNADYYYPTLLQYVAQDCDLRTRVDLALMDRMWVNTWRTNAENIVLNGAYANGDGTYDIVITSDIYEYSDYWSYEAPGTTLRITVVEAPDTAYGYLALATFCFYGRRPNRRVRLPNEKGLIF
;
A
#
# COMPACT_ATOMS: atom_id res chain seq x y z
N MET A 1 19.78 -59.80 -17.93
CA MET A 1 20.25 -60.66 -16.81
C MET A 1 20.13 -59.90 -15.49
N LYS A 2 19.36 -60.48 -14.56
CA LYS A 2 19.25 -60.28 -13.12
C LYS A 2 18.58 -59.00 -12.60
N ASN A 3 17.30 -59.17 -12.32
CA ASN A 3 16.51 -58.55 -11.26
C ASN A 3 17.23 -58.49 -9.91
N ARG A 4 17.00 -57.39 -9.19
CA ARG A 4 16.94 -57.45 -7.72
C ARG A 4 15.88 -56.46 -7.19
N ASN A 5 14.78 -57.04 -6.77
CA ASN A 5 13.79 -56.43 -5.83
C ASN A 5 14.44 -56.12 -4.48
N LEU A 6 14.08 -55.00 -3.89
CA LEU A 6 14.15 -54.84 -2.45
C LEU A 6 12.86 -54.17 -1.94
N ARG A 7 12.30 -54.85 -1.01
CA ARG A 7 10.99 -54.72 -0.34
C ARG A 7 11.02 -53.55 0.65
N GLY A 8 9.83 -53.03 0.87
CA GLY A 8 9.36 -51.99 1.75
C GLY A 8 9.82 -52.03 3.21
N VAL A 9 9.70 -50.84 3.80
CA VAL A 9 9.74 -50.58 5.24
C VAL A 9 8.48 -49.80 5.59
N PRO A 10 7.78 -50.16 6.69
CA PRO A 10 6.44 -49.62 6.98
C PRO A 10 6.47 -48.30 7.71
N ALA A 11 5.40 -47.54 7.50
CA ALA A 11 5.07 -46.31 8.21
C ALA A 11 4.93 -46.56 9.74
N LEU A 12 5.63 -45.77 10.53
CA LEU A 12 5.48 -45.72 11.97
C LEU A 12 4.61 -44.52 12.31
N LEU A 13 3.38 -44.82 12.78
CA LEU A 13 2.49 -43.89 13.44
C LEU A 13 3.11 -43.44 14.77
N LEU A 14 3.30 -42.11 14.96
CA LEU A 14 3.58 -41.55 16.27
C LEU A 14 2.37 -40.72 16.72
N ALA A 15 1.58 -41.34 17.60
CA ALA A 15 0.54 -40.65 18.34
C ALA A 15 1.18 -39.93 19.53
N VAL A 16 1.04 -38.62 19.63
CA VAL A 16 1.41 -37.84 20.81
C VAL A 16 0.16 -37.65 21.66
N VAL A 17 0.23 -38.22 22.83
CA VAL A 17 -0.79 -38.17 23.91
C VAL A 17 -0.74 -36.77 24.54
N MET A 18 -1.89 -36.11 24.52
CA MET A 18 -2.14 -34.85 25.23
C MET A 18 -2.44 -35.17 26.69
N THR A 19 -1.57 -34.74 27.60
CA THR A 19 -1.81 -34.88 29.05
C THR A 19 -2.28 -33.53 29.59
N LEU A 20 -3.57 -33.47 29.93
CA LEU A 20 -4.17 -32.42 30.76
C LEU A 20 -3.66 -32.53 32.21
N VAL A 21 -3.13 -31.43 32.73
CA VAL A 21 -2.98 -31.28 34.20
C VAL A 21 -3.87 -30.11 34.64
N LEU A 22 -4.98 -30.46 35.27
CA LEU A 22 -5.79 -29.59 36.09
C LEU A 22 -5.15 -29.51 37.49
N CYS A 23 -4.84 -28.32 37.96
CA CYS A 23 -4.61 -28.07 39.36
C CYS A 23 -5.47 -26.91 39.84
N ALA A 24 -6.51 -27.25 40.57
CA ALA A 24 -7.32 -26.33 41.35
C ALA A 24 -6.67 -26.16 42.75
N CYS A 25 -6.56 -24.93 43.22
CA CYS A 25 -6.53 -24.64 44.64
C CYS A 25 -7.17 -23.30 44.96
N SER A 26 -8.23 -23.39 45.68
CA SER A 26 -8.99 -22.36 46.37
C SER A 26 -8.24 -21.79 47.59
N GLY A 27 -8.41 -20.49 47.84
CA GLY A 27 -7.98 -19.88 49.10
C GLY A 27 -8.59 -18.50 49.32
N LYS A 28 -9.60 -18.45 50.15
CA LYS A 28 -10.33 -17.26 50.65
C LYS A 28 -9.43 -16.35 51.51
N GLY A 29 -9.74 -15.07 51.54
CA GLY A 29 -9.33 -14.21 52.64
C GLY A 29 -9.51 -12.71 52.35
N GLU A 30 -10.70 -12.19 52.62
CA GLU A 30 -10.92 -10.80 53.11
C GLU A 30 -10.86 -10.85 54.63
N PRO A 31 -10.66 -9.79 55.44
CA PRO A 31 -11.19 -8.42 55.28
C PRO A 31 -10.36 -7.27 55.92
N ALA A 32 -10.95 -6.10 55.90
CA ALA A 32 -10.95 -5.00 56.86
C ALA A 32 -10.09 -3.75 56.62
N ALA A 33 -10.83 -2.66 56.39
CA ALA A 33 -10.46 -1.30 56.74
C ALA A 33 -10.51 -1.13 58.30
N PRO A 34 -9.87 -0.08 58.85
CA PRO A 34 -10.63 1.14 59.15
C PRO A 34 -9.85 2.47 59.06
N SER A 35 -10.57 3.51 58.71
CA SER A 35 -10.88 4.75 59.39
C SER A 35 -9.81 5.40 60.28
N ALA A 36 -9.47 6.65 60.01
CA ALA A 36 -9.58 7.81 60.96
C ALA A 36 -9.09 9.11 60.34
N ALA A 37 -9.95 9.98 60.24
CA ALA A 37 -10.06 11.40 60.58
C ALA A 37 -8.76 12.16 61.02
N GLY A 38 -8.55 13.35 60.46
CA GLY A 38 -7.62 14.37 60.94
C GLY A 38 -7.90 15.72 60.27
N THR A 39 -8.37 16.62 61.09
CA THR A 39 -8.96 17.95 60.89
C THR A 39 -7.94 19.04 60.47
N PRO A 40 -8.35 20.28 60.11
CA PRO A 40 -7.78 21.10 59.04
C PRO A 40 -6.72 22.08 59.50
N ALA A 41 -5.79 22.45 58.62
CA ALA A 41 -4.85 23.56 58.84
C ALA A 41 -5.11 24.67 57.82
N ARG A 42 -5.58 25.72 58.35
CA ARG A 42 -5.44 27.17 58.16
C ARG A 42 -4.78 27.66 56.86
N THR A 43 -5.58 28.32 56.07
CA THR A 43 -5.26 29.11 54.90
C THR A 43 -4.43 30.33 55.29
N VAL A 44 -3.25 30.46 54.72
CA VAL A 44 -2.51 31.74 54.66
C VAL A 44 -2.62 32.24 53.21
N VAL A 45 -3.32 33.33 53.05
CA VAL A 45 -3.39 34.06 51.77
C VAL A 45 -2.14 34.88 51.64
N THR A 46 -1.24 34.54 50.76
CA THR A 46 -0.13 35.38 50.31
C THR A 46 -0.49 35.95 48.95
N ALA A 47 -0.47 37.26 48.82
CA ALA A 47 -0.75 37.99 47.60
C ALA A 47 0.21 37.58 46.47
N ALA A 48 -0.33 37.30 45.32
CA ALA A 48 0.41 36.98 44.10
C ALA A 48 1.08 38.27 43.55
N PRO A 49 2.31 38.20 43.03
CA PRO A 49 2.90 39.28 42.26
C PRO A 49 2.19 39.41 40.91
N THR A 50 1.90 40.66 40.57
CA THR A 50 1.38 41.05 39.25
C THR A 50 2.42 40.71 38.18
N VAL A 51 2.12 39.77 37.31
CA VAL A 51 2.94 39.44 36.12
C VAL A 51 2.52 40.40 35.01
N GLU A 52 3.46 41.20 34.50
CA GLU A 52 3.30 41.94 33.25
C GLU A 52 3.00 40.95 32.10
N PRO A 53 2.12 41.29 31.14
CA PRO A 53 1.84 40.44 30.01
C PRO A 53 3.09 40.35 29.13
N THR A 54 3.70 39.18 29.09
CA THR A 54 4.70 38.83 28.10
C THR A 54 4.00 38.78 26.75
N ALA A 55 4.52 39.51 25.76
CA ALA A 55 4.02 39.46 24.38
C ALA A 55 4.01 38.02 23.89
N GLU A 56 2.86 37.57 23.40
CA GLU A 56 2.75 36.27 22.71
C GLU A 56 3.75 36.25 21.54
N PRO A 57 4.51 35.15 21.35
CA PRO A 57 5.33 35.00 20.17
C PRO A 57 4.43 34.99 18.95
N THR A 58 4.66 35.92 18.04
CA THR A 58 4.02 35.92 16.73
C THR A 58 4.37 34.58 16.06
N ALA A 59 3.36 33.76 15.82
CA ALA A 59 3.53 32.51 15.08
C ALA A 59 4.16 32.81 13.71
N GLU A 60 5.29 32.20 13.42
CA GLU A 60 5.84 32.20 12.06
C GLU A 60 4.76 31.76 11.09
N PRO A 61 4.62 32.39 9.92
CA PRO A 61 3.65 31.96 8.94
C PRO A 61 3.95 30.52 8.55
N THR A 62 3.01 29.63 8.83
CA THR A 62 3.05 28.26 8.32
C THR A 62 3.24 28.34 6.80
N PRO A 63 4.26 27.69 6.22
CA PRO A 63 4.44 27.69 4.79
C PRO A 63 3.14 27.23 4.14
N ALA A 64 2.74 27.92 3.06
CA ALA A 64 1.55 27.53 2.30
C ALA A 64 1.73 26.08 1.85
N PRO A 65 0.70 25.23 1.98
CA PRO A 65 0.80 23.85 1.55
C PRO A 65 1.19 23.85 0.07
N THR A 66 2.24 23.12 -0.27
CA THR A 66 2.61 22.84 -1.67
C THR A 66 1.36 22.28 -2.36
N PRO A 67 0.97 22.80 -3.53
CA PRO A 67 -0.18 22.27 -4.25
C PRO A 67 0.05 20.79 -4.50
N GLU A 68 -0.92 19.98 -4.10
CA GLU A 68 -0.87 18.53 -4.37
C GLU A 68 -0.94 18.32 -5.88
N PRO A 69 -0.14 17.39 -6.45
CA PRO A 69 -0.24 17.06 -7.85
C PRO A 69 -1.66 16.60 -8.17
N VAL A 70 -2.21 17.15 -9.23
CA VAL A 70 -3.50 16.70 -9.76
C VAL A 70 -3.31 15.26 -10.23
N VAL A 71 -4.24 14.37 -9.89
CA VAL A 71 -4.22 12.99 -10.40
C VAL A 71 -4.18 13.08 -11.91
N GLY A 72 -3.17 12.50 -12.52
CA GLY A 72 -3.01 12.63 -13.94
C GLY A 72 -1.84 13.53 -14.38
N GLU A 73 -1.21 14.25 -13.48
CA GLU A 73 -0.14 15.17 -13.81
C GLU A 73 1.24 14.51 -13.70
N LEU A 74 2.04 14.65 -14.74
CA LEU A 74 3.45 14.29 -14.72
C LEU A 74 4.17 15.30 -13.84
N LEU A 75 4.73 14.86 -12.72
CA LEU A 75 5.59 15.68 -11.89
C LEU A 75 7.00 15.63 -12.46
N THR A 76 7.56 16.79 -12.69
CA THR A 76 8.96 16.94 -13.08
C THR A 76 9.83 17.08 -11.82
N ASP A 77 11.15 16.85 -11.95
CA ASP A 77 12.12 17.14 -10.89
C ASP A 77 12.38 18.67 -10.81
N ASP A 78 11.32 19.43 -10.53
CA ASP A 78 11.39 20.91 -10.52
C ASP A 78 12.09 21.48 -9.27
N ASP A 79 12.15 20.70 -8.19
CA ASP A 79 12.85 21.05 -6.95
C ASP A 79 14.33 20.62 -6.95
N GLY A 80 14.73 19.81 -7.94
CA GLY A 80 16.11 19.36 -8.13
C GLY A 80 16.59 18.32 -7.13
N ASP A 81 15.64 17.64 -6.44
CA ASP A 81 15.97 16.58 -5.48
C ASP A 81 16.34 15.24 -6.16
N GLY A 82 16.22 15.16 -7.48
CA GLY A 82 16.54 13.98 -8.29
C GLY A 82 15.53 12.86 -8.17
N ILE A 83 14.30 13.15 -7.73
CA ILE A 83 13.18 12.21 -7.64
C ILE A 83 12.01 12.75 -8.44
N ILE A 84 11.48 11.92 -9.34
CA ILE A 84 10.28 12.26 -10.12
C ILE A 84 9.11 11.45 -9.59
N ASN A 85 8.08 12.13 -9.11
CA ASN A 85 6.93 11.51 -8.50
C ASN A 85 5.75 11.43 -9.46
N TYR A 86 5.03 10.31 -9.41
CA TYR A 86 3.81 10.07 -10.16
C TYR A 86 2.68 9.59 -9.25
N ARG A 87 1.47 9.99 -9.61
CA ARG A 87 0.25 9.39 -9.10
C ARG A 87 -0.74 9.25 -10.24
N PHE A 88 -1.23 8.03 -10.48
CA PHE A 88 -2.19 7.75 -11.54
C PHE A 88 -3.11 6.60 -11.16
N ASN A 89 -4.16 6.41 -11.96
CA ASN A 89 -5.02 5.25 -11.82
C ASN A 89 -4.69 4.20 -12.88
N TYR A 90 -4.62 2.94 -12.49
CA TYR A 90 -4.44 1.83 -13.39
C TYR A 90 -5.53 0.77 -13.11
N LYS A 91 -6.45 0.60 -14.06
CA LYS A 91 -7.55 -0.38 -13.99
C LYS A 91 -8.31 -0.37 -12.66
N GLY A 92 -8.61 0.81 -12.12
CA GLY A 92 -9.34 0.97 -10.86
C GLY A 92 -8.50 0.94 -9.59
N ALA A 93 -7.18 0.88 -9.70
CA ALA A 93 -6.25 1.01 -8.58
C ALA A 93 -5.47 2.31 -8.64
N THR A 94 -5.20 2.91 -7.48
CA THR A 94 -4.33 4.08 -7.37
C THR A 94 -2.88 3.63 -7.28
N VAL A 95 -2.06 4.12 -8.19
CA VAL A 95 -0.63 3.85 -8.29
C VAL A 95 0.15 5.09 -7.87
N TYR A 96 1.12 4.91 -7.01
CA TYR A 96 2.14 5.88 -6.65
C TYR A 96 3.49 5.37 -7.12
N ALA A 97 4.26 6.21 -7.77
CA ALA A 97 5.59 5.83 -8.24
C ALA A 97 6.59 6.96 -8.03
N MET A 98 7.84 6.58 -7.80
CA MET A 98 9.00 7.47 -7.77
C MET A 98 10.04 6.93 -8.74
N ILE A 99 10.61 7.80 -9.57
CA ILE A 99 11.82 7.52 -10.35
C ILE A 99 12.97 8.23 -9.67
N VAL A 100 13.90 7.48 -9.10
CA VAL A 100 15.13 7.99 -8.49
C VAL A 100 16.21 8.01 -9.57
N LEU A 101 16.64 9.20 -9.95
CA LEU A 101 17.55 9.41 -11.08
C LEU A 101 18.97 8.87 -10.83
N ASP A 102 19.38 8.83 -9.58
CA ASP A 102 20.70 8.34 -9.17
C ASP A 102 20.56 7.08 -8.30
N PRO A 103 20.87 5.90 -8.86
CA PRO A 103 20.75 4.62 -8.14
C PRO A 103 21.68 4.51 -6.93
N ASN A 104 22.78 5.29 -6.89
CA ASN A 104 23.72 5.29 -5.75
C ASN A 104 23.05 5.77 -4.45
N ARG A 105 21.99 6.56 -4.55
CA ARG A 105 21.20 7.03 -3.40
C ARG A 105 20.26 5.97 -2.83
N VAL A 106 20.01 4.89 -3.61
CA VAL A 106 19.06 3.84 -3.22
C VAL A 106 19.80 2.76 -2.42
N TYR A 107 19.25 2.43 -1.27
CA TYR A 107 19.81 1.42 -0.39
C TYR A 107 18.73 0.76 0.47
N VAL A 108 19.08 -0.33 1.13
CA VAL A 108 18.21 -0.99 2.10
C VAL A 108 18.45 -0.41 3.50
N GLY A 109 17.40 0.12 4.13
CA GLY A 109 17.37 0.38 5.57
C GLY A 109 16.76 -0.81 6.30
N THR A 110 17.22 -1.10 7.51
CA THR A 110 16.72 -2.18 8.37
C THR A 110 16.21 -1.61 9.68
N ALA A 111 15.23 -2.30 10.28
CA ALA A 111 14.66 -1.86 11.56
C ALA A 111 15.68 -1.85 12.69
N LEU A 112 16.66 -2.76 12.65
CA LEU A 112 17.80 -2.78 13.57
C LEU A 112 19.04 -2.28 12.83
N PRO A 113 19.79 -1.32 13.38
CA PRO A 113 20.93 -0.72 12.68
C PRO A 113 22.13 -1.66 12.53
N GLU A 114 22.22 -2.70 13.37
CA GLU A 114 23.35 -3.63 13.39
C GLU A 114 22.91 -5.10 13.28
N PRO A 115 23.60 -5.92 12.47
CA PRO A 115 23.23 -7.33 12.27
C PRO A 115 23.25 -8.20 13.53
N SER A 116 23.96 -7.78 14.57
CA SER A 116 24.11 -8.52 15.83
C SER A 116 22.94 -8.38 16.78
N GLU A 117 22.03 -7.48 16.52
CA GLU A 117 20.87 -7.22 17.36
C GLU A 117 19.73 -8.18 16.99
N TRP A 118 19.51 -9.20 17.83
CA TRP A 118 18.40 -10.14 17.65
C TRP A 118 17.30 -9.87 18.66
N GLY A 119 16.04 -9.89 18.20
CA GLY A 119 14.87 -9.84 19.06
C GLY A 119 14.34 -8.44 19.27
N GLY A 120 14.07 -7.74 18.18
CA GLY A 120 13.40 -6.43 18.17
C GLY A 120 11.99 -6.49 17.62
N TYR A 121 11.43 -5.31 17.51
CA TYR A 121 10.27 -5.00 16.67
C TYR A 121 10.78 -4.39 15.38
N GLY A 122 10.02 -4.54 14.30
CA GLY A 122 10.21 -3.74 13.11
C GLY A 122 10.01 -2.25 13.41
N LEU A 123 10.29 -1.41 12.44
CA LEU A 123 9.95 0.01 12.45
C LEU A 123 8.86 0.30 11.42
N THR A 124 8.08 1.33 11.63
CA THR A 124 7.26 1.90 10.56
C THR A 124 8.17 2.55 9.52
N LEU A 125 7.68 2.75 8.30
CA LEU A 125 8.53 3.29 7.22
C LEU A 125 9.04 4.70 7.54
N ASP A 126 8.23 5.54 8.17
CA ASP A 126 8.59 6.87 8.63
C ASP A 126 9.65 6.83 9.74
N GLU A 127 9.49 5.96 10.75
CA GLU A 127 10.52 5.75 11.79
C GLU A 127 11.85 5.26 11.19
N MET A 128 11.78 4.37 10.18
CA MET A 128 12.97 3.88 9.50
C MET A 128 13.63 4.97 8.65
N ALA A 129 12.83 5.76 7.93
CA ALA A 129 13.35 6.92 7.19
C ALA A 129 14.04 7.93 8.12
N ASP A 130 13.44 8.23 9.26
CA ASP A 130 14.02 9.11 10.27
C ASP A 130 15.33 8.54 10.85
N GLN A 131 15.38 7.23 11.12
CA GLN A 131 16.59 6.55 11.63
C GLN A 131 17.78 6.68 10.68
N TYR A 132 17.53 6.61 9.37
CA TYR A 132 18.56 6.67 8.34
C TYR A 132 18.77 8.07 7.74
N GLY A 133 17.90 9.04 8.07
CA GLY A 133 17.89 10.37 7.45
C GLY A 133 17.47 10.34 5.97
N ALA A 134 16.67 9.37 5.59
CA ALA A 134 16.20 9.20 4.21
C ALA A 134 15.08 10.20 3.89
N ILE A 135 15.05 10.68 2.63
CA ILE A 135 14.00 11.60 2.16
C ILE A 135 12.84 10.88 1.49
N ALA A 136 13.05 9.64 1.04
CA ALA A 136 12.04 8.84 0.37
C ALA A 136 12.27 7.35 0.64
N GLY A 137 11.25 6.52 0.36
CA GLY A 137 11.37 5.08 0.42
C GLY A 137 10.04 4.34 0.25
N ILE A 138 10.18 3.01 0.13
CA ILE A 138 9.07 2.06 0.11
C ILE A 138 9.39 0.88 1.04
N ASN A 139 8.38 0.15 1.50
CA ASN A 139 8.60 -1.13 2.17
C ASN A 139 9.30 -2.12 1.25
N ALA A 140 10.00 -3.10 1.80
CA ALA A 140 10.79 -4.02 1.02
C ALA A 140 10.49 -5.50 1.29
N GLY A 141 11.31 -6.21 2.06
CA GLY A 141 11.20 -7.62 2.29
C GLY A 141 10.04 -8.03 3.19
N GLY A 142 9.81 -9.33 3.27
CA GLY A 142 8.83 -9.92 4.17
C GLY A 142 9.40 -10.25 5.54
N PHE A 143 8.52 -10.60 6.46
CA PHE A 143 8.86 -11.01 7.81
C PHE A 143 7.90 -12.10 8.32
N LEU A 144 8.19 -12.69 9.46
CA LEU A 144 7.32 -13.70 10.06
C LEU A 144 6.04 -13.03 10.57
N ASP A 145 4.94 -13.24 9.84
CA ASP A 145 3.64 -12.60 10.08
C ASP A 145 2.54 -13.62 10.36
N GLU A 146 2.66 -14.37 11.46
CA GLU A 146 1.65 -15.36 11.85
C GLU A 146 0.31 -14.66 12.17
N GLY A 147 -0.71 -14.98 11.38
CA GLY A 147 -2.07 -14.46 11.57
C GLY A 147 -2.25 -12.97 11.24
N GLY A 148 -1.32 -12.34 10.50
CA GLY A 148 -1.40 -10.93 10.11
C GLY A 148 -1.11 -9.94 11.23
N GLY A 149 -0.62 -10.42 12.39
CA GLY A 149 -0.32 -9.62 13.58
C GLY A 149 1.17 -9.56 13.91
N GLY A 150 2.04 -9.84 12.94
CA GLY A 150 3.48 -9.82 13.13
C GLY A 150 4.01 -8.44 13.52
N ASN A 151 5.14 -8.45 14.22
CA ASN A 151 5.80 -7.26 14.76
C ASN A 151 6.85 -6.64 13.82
N GLY A 152 6.88 -7.05 12.54
CA GLY A 152 7.85 -6.56 11.56
C GLY A 152 9.27 -7.12 11.72
N TRP A 153 9.48 -8.22 12.46
CA TRP A 153 10.80 -8.79 12.68
C TRP A 153 10.72 -10.31 12.93
N PRO A 154 11.72 -11.12 12.57
CA PRO A 154 12.89 -10.82 11.72
C PRO A 154 12.56 -10.80 10.22
N PRO A 155 13.46 -10.28 9.36
CA PRO A 155 13.31 -10.41 7.91
C PRO A 155 13.30 -11.88 7.51
N SER A 156 12.45 -12.24 6.53
CA SER A 156 12.22 -13.65 6.16
C SER A 156 13.12 -14.15 5.04
N GLY A 157 14.11 -13.38 4.60
CA GLY A 157 14.99 -13.77 3.50
C GLY A 157 16.34 -13.10 3.53
N ILE A 158 17.13 -13.29 2.47
CA ILE A 158 18.40 -12.58 2.28
C ILE A 158 18.18 -11.09 2.44
N THR A 159 18.97 -10.45 3.31
CA THR A 159 18.91 -9.02 3.57
C THR A 159 20.32 -8.46 3.72
N TYR A 160 20.70 -7.57 2.80
CA TYR A 160 21.93 -6.78 2.81
C TYR A 160 21.57 -5.31 2.94
N SER A 161 22.30 -4.59 3.75
CA SER A 161 22.17 -3.14 3.92
C SER A 161 23.52 -2.49 3.93
N ARG A 162 23.83 -1.72 2.90
CA ARG A 162 25.12 -0.99 2.74
C ARG A 162 26.35 -1.91 2.98
N GLY A 163 26.31 -3.12 2.42
CA GLY A 163 27.36 -4.11 2.56
C GLY A 163 27.34 -4.92 3.87
N ASN A 164 26.45 -4.63 4.81
CA ASN A 164 26.26 -5.44 6.01
C ASN A 164 25.21 -6.52 5.77
N ILE A 165 25.45 -7.71 6.29
CA ILE A 165 24.60 -8.88 6.10
C ILE A 165 23.73 -9.07 7.33
N PHE A 166 22.41 -8.96 7.16
CA PHE A 166 21.41 -9.14 8.21
C PHE A 166 20.80 -10.53 8.20
N SER A 167 20.67 -11.14 7.03
CA SER A 167 20.14 -12.49 6.85
C SER A 167 20.72 -13.14 5.60
N THR A 168 21.05 -14.43 5.69
CA THR A 168 21.52 -15.27 4.57
C THR A 168 20.49 -16.32 4.16
N LEU A 169 19.29 -16.29 4.74
CA LEU A 169 18.24 -17.26 4.45
C LEU A 169 17.64 -16.98 3.08
N GLN A 170 17.67 -17.95 2.18
CA GLN A 170 16.98 -17.86 0.90
C GLN A 170 15.50 -18.26 1.09
N TYR A 171 14.60 -17.32 0.81
CA TYR A 171 13.16 -17.56 0.88
C TYR A 171 12.47 -17.44 -0.49
N GLY A 172 12.99 -16.61 -1.38
CA GLY A 172 12.45 -16.31 -2.70
C GLY A 172 13.52 -15.68 -3.60
N PRO A 173 13.12 -15.04 -4.69
CA PRO A 173 14.05 -14.24 -5.49
C PRO A 173 14.48 -13.01 -4.69
N ILE A 174 15.67 -12.50 -5.00
CA ILE A 174 16.14 -11.21 -4.49
C ILE A 174 15.85 -10.09 -5.47
N ALA A 175 15.76 -8.85 -4.95
CA ALA A 175 16.09 -7.63 -5.64
C ALA A 175 17.32 -7.06 -4.92
N GLY A 176 18.42 -6.80 -5.65
CA GLY A 176 19.66 -6.32 -5.06
C GLY A 176 20.38 -5.37 -5.98
N LEU A 177 21.11 -4.41 -5.41
CA LEU A 177 22.02 -3.50 -6.10
C LEU A 177 23.47 -3.94 -5.79
N ASP A 178 24.31 -4.03 -6.81
CA ASP A 178 25.73 -4.30 -6.66
C ASP A 178 26.54 -3.01 -6.46
N GLY A 179 27.87 -3.15 -6.38
CA GLY A 179 28.78 -2.03 -6.16
C GLY A 179 28.88 -1.04 -7.34
N ASP A 180 28.36 -1.40 -8.51
CA ASP A 180 28.27 -0.56 -9.70
C ASP A 180 26.84 -0.02 -9.92
N ASP A 181 25.98 -0.15 -8.90
CA ASP A 181 24.59 0.30 -8.89
C ASP A 181 23.67 -0.41 -9.91
N HIS A 182 24.05 -1.60 -10.37
CA HIS A 182 23.24 -2.42 -11.23
C HIS A 182 22.28 -3.30 -10.40
N MET A 183 21.02 -3.37 -10.83
CA MET A 183 19.99 -4.15 -10.14
C MET A 183 19.95 -5.58 -10.64
N TRP A 184 20.12 -6.51 -9.72
CA TRP A 184 19.98 -7.95 -9.90
C TRP A 184 18.63 -8.41 -9.38
N VAL A 185 17.89 -9.16 -10.20
CA VAL A 185 16.60 -9.75 -9.82
C VAL A 185 16.61 -11.22 -10.16
N GLY A 186 16.30 -12.09 -9.21
CA GLY A 186 16.26 -13.54 -9.46
C GLY A 186 16.58 -14.37 -8.21
N TYR A 187 16.74 -15.66 -8.43
CA TYR A 187 17.08 -16.62 -7.38
C TYR A 187 18.60 -16.72 -7.27
N TYR A 188 19.15 -15.98 -6.32
CA TYR A 188 20.57 -15.98 -5.97
C TYR A 188 20.67 -16.40 -4.50
N ASP A 189 21.62 -17.28 -4.20
CA ASP A 189 21.94 -17.61 -2.81
C ASP A 189 22.96 -16.61 -2.23
N TYR A 190 23.35 -16.85 -0.98
CA TYR A 190 24.29 -15.98 -0.29
C TYR A 190 25.66 -15.94 -1.00
N GLU A 191 26.16 -17.11 -1.43
CA GLU A 191 27.44 -17.23 -2.11
C GLU A 191 27.44 -16.51 -3.47
N ASP A 192 26.33 -16.56 -4.19
CA ASP A 192 26.13 -15.79 -5.43
C ASP A 192 26.18 -14.29 -5.16
N CYS A 193 25.46 -13.81 -4.12
CA CYS A 193 25.46 -12.40 -3.74
C CYS A 193 26.88 -11.87 -3.42
N GLU A 194 27.69 -12.66 -2.71
CA GLU A 194 29.08 -12.31 -2.42
C GLU A 194 29.95 -12.24 -3.69
N VAL A 195 29.77 -13.18 -4.62
CA VAL A 195 30.51 -13.20 -5.90
C VAL A 195 30.12 -12.02 -6.79
N ILE A 196 28.84 -11.66 -6.83
CA ILE A 196 28.33 -10.52 -7.59
C ILE A 196 28.80 -9.19 -6.96
N GLY A 197 29.00 -9.16 -5.66
CA GLY A 197 29.32 -7.94 -4.92
C GLY A 197 28.08 -7.12 -4.58
N ILE A 198 27.00 -7.80 -4.23
CA ILE A 198 25.76 -7.15 -3.79
C ILE A 198 26.04 -6.28 -2.56
N ARG A 199 25.65 -5.00 -2.62
CA ARG A 199 25.77 -4.04 -1.50
C ARG A 199 24.47 -3.89 -0.71
N ASP A 200 23.34 -4.00 -1.39
CA ASP A 200 21.99 -3.88 -0.83
C ASP A 200 21.09 -4.91 -1.48
N ALA A 201 20.37 -5.69 -0.72
CA ALA A 201 19.39 -6.64 -1.24
C ALA A 201 18.31 -6.97 -0.22
N VAL A 202 17.14 -7.31 -0.74
CA VAL A 202 16.07 -7.96 0.01
C VAL A 202 15.53 -9.15 -0.77
N CYS A 203 15.03 -10.14 -0.05
CA CYS A 203 14.41 -11.31 -0.62
C CYS A 203 12.87 -11.18 -0.50
N PHE A 204 12.21 -11.12 -1.61
CA PHE A 204 10.77 -11.25 -1.73
C PHE A 204 10.41 -11.59 -3.17
N GLY A 205 9.13 -11.78 -3.50
CA GLY A 205 8.78 -12.16 -4.85
C GLY A 205 7.32 -11.93 -5.20
N PRO A 206 6.98 -12.25 -6.42
CA PRO A 206 7.80 -12.84 -7.48
C PRO A 206 8.79 -11.85 -8.15
N ALA A 207 9.79 -12.39 -8.84
CA ALA A 207 10.50 -11.62 -9.86
C ALA A 207 9.52 -11.28 -10.99
N LEU A 208 9.47 -10.02 -11.40
CA LEU A 208 8.51 -9.52 -12.40
C LEU A 208 9.18 -9.40 -13.79
N ILE A 209 10.39 -8.89 -13.82
CA ILE A 209 11.17 -8.67 -15.04
C ILE A 209 12.62 -9.03 -14.72
N TYR A 210 13.24 -9.78 -15.61
CA TYR A 210 14.62 -10.17 -15.53
C TYR A 210 15.30 -9.92 -16.88
N ASP A 211 16.30 -9.06 -16.91
CA ASP A 211 17.07 -8.71 -18.13
C ASP A 211 16.15 -8.42 -19.34
N GLY A 212 15.14 -7.59 -19.12
CA GLY A 212 14.13 -7.22 -20.13
C GLY A 212 13.08 -8.28 -20.42
N ILE A 213 13.17 -9.47 -19.81
CA ILE A 213 12.21 -10.56 -20.01
C ILE A 213 11.14 -10.51 -18.94
N LYS A 214 9.89 -10.28 -19.34
CA LYS A 214 8.72 -10.32 -18.45
C LYS A 214 8.48 -11.75 -17.94
N ALA A 215 8.17 -11.90 -16.67
CA ALA A 215 7.70 -13.16 -16.12
C ALA A 215 6.40 -13.59 -16.80
N ASP A 216 6.19 -14.90 -16.92
CA ASP A 216 4.92 -15.43 -17.44
C ASP A 216 3.83 -15.32 -16.36
N PRO A 217 2.81 -14.44 -16.56
CA PRO A 217 1.76 -14.22 -15.57
C PRO A 217 1.00 -15.51 -15.21
N SER A 218 0.91 -16.45 -16.11
CA SER A 218 0.21 -17.74 -15.87
C SER A 218 0.88 -18.62 -14.82
N THR A 219 2.14 -18.35 -14.50
CA THR A 219 2.93 -19.06 -13.47
C THR A 219 2.90 -18.37 -12.11
N LEU A 220 2.32 -17.17 -12.05
CA LEU A 220 2.26 -16.36 -10.84
C LEU A 220 0.91 -16.53 -10.14
N ASP A 221 0.88 -16.21 -8.85
CA ASP A 221 -0.37 -16.18 -8.11
C ASP A 221 -1.31 -15.11 -8.69
N SER A 222 -2.58 -15.44 -8.82
CA SER A 222 -3.56 -14.61 -9.52
C SER A 222 -4.31 -13.61 -8.62
N GLY A 223 -3.94 -13.51 -7.34
CA GLY A 223 -4.62 -12.60 -6.40
C GLY A 223 -4.54 -11.13 -6.80
N ILE A 224 -5.61 -10.37 -6.51
CA ILE A 224 -5.65 -8.92 -6.67
C ILE A 224 -5.47 -8.26 -5.30
N GLY A 225 -4.62 -7.25 -5.19
CA GLY A 225 -4.36 -6.60 -3.90
C GLY A 225 -3.44 -5.40 -3.99
N ALA A 226 -3.15 -4.79 -2.84
CA ALA A 226 -2.11 -3.78 -2.73
C ALA A 226 -0.75 -4.42 -3.02
N ARG A 227 0.09 -3.73 -3.79
CA ARG A 227 1.40 -4.20 -4.23
C ARG A 227 2.48 -3.15 -4.00
N THR A 228 3.69 -3.64 -3.82
CA THR A 228 4.91 -2.83 -3.81
C THR A 228 5.88 -3.47 -4.78
N ALA A 229 6.54 -2.68 -5.61
CA ALA A 229 7.55 -3.16 -6.55
C ALA A 229 8.72 -2.18 -6.62
N ILE A 230 9.90 -2.73 -6.88
CA ILE A 230 11.11 -1.98 -7.22
C ILE A 230 11.67 -2.50 -8.53
N GLY A 231 12.26 -1.62 -9.34
CA GLY A 231 12.91 -2.01 -10.58
C GLY A 231 13.94 -1.01 -11.02
N GLN A 232 14.68 -1.36 -12.05
CA GLN A 232 15.67 -0.49 -12.67
C GLN A 232 15.46 -0.44 -14.17
N ARG A 233 15.62 0.74 -14.73
CA ARG A 233 15.59 1.04 -16.15
C ARG A 233 16.97 0.79 -16.78
N GLU A 234 17.00 0.72 -18.11
CA GLU A 234 18.25 0.59 -18.87
C GLU A 234 19.20 1.78 -18.65
N ASP A 235 18.67 2.98 -18.38
CA ASP A 235 19.44 4.19 -18.08
C ASP A 235 19.95 4.24 -16.63
N GLY A 236 19.74 3.22 -15.83
CA GLY A 236 20.20 3.09 -14.46
C GLY A 236 19.23 3.67 -13.40
N ALA A 237 18.23 4.46 -13.79
CA ALA A 237 17.28 5.02 -12.84
C ALA A 237 16.47 3.92 -12.14
N VAL A 238 16.28 4.07 -10.82
CA VAL A 238 15.49 3.13 -10.01
C VAL A 238 14.05 3.60 -9.93
N VAL A 239 13.13 2.69 -10.15
CA VAL A 239 11.68 2.90 -10.09
C VAL A 239 11.12 2.21 -8.87
N MET A 240 10.45 2.95 -8.02
CA MET A 240 9.74 2.46 -6.83
C MET A 240 8.24 2.67 -7.02
N VAL A 241 7.45 1.61 -6.90
CA VAL A 241 6.01 1.65 -7.12
C VAL A 241 5.27 1.08 -5.93
N VAL A 242 4.25 1.80 -5.46
CA VAL A 242 3.28 1.31 -4.48
C VAL A 242 1.88 1.48 -5.04
N ILE A 243 1.09 0.44 -4.94
CA ILE A 243 -0.26 0.39 -5.48
C ILE A 243 -1.22 0.11 -4.32
N ASP A 244 -2.13 1.04 -4.08
CA ASP A 244 -3.18 0.84 -3.08
C ASP A 244 -4.11 -0.30 -3.51
N GLY A 245 -4.62 -1.03 -2.54
CA GLY A 245 -5.55 -2.12 -2.80
C GLY A 245 -6.41 -2.47 -1.60
N ARG A 246 -7.44 -3.29 -1.81
CA ARG A 246 -8.39 -3.70 -0.78
C ARG A 246 -9.12 -2.52 -0.11
N GLN A 247 -9.31 -1.45 -0.85
CA GLN A 247 -9.98 -0.23 -0.39
C GLN A 247 -11.08 0.13 -1.39
N GLY A 248 -12.18 0.74 -0.93
CA GLY A 248 -13.31 1.05 -1.79
C GLY A 248 -12.97 1.90 -3.02
N TYR A 249 -11.92 2.69 -2.94
CA TYR A 249 -11.44 3.56 -4.01
C TYR A 249 -10.24 3.00 -4.79
N SER A 250 -9.66 1.91 -4.34
CA SER A 250 -8.53 1.24 -4.99
C SER A 250 -8.59 -0.25 -4.71
N ILE A 251 -9.00 -1.00 -5.73
CA ILE A 251 -9.21 -2.44 -5.59
C ILE A 251 -7.91 -3.24 -5.53
N GLY A 252 -6.83 -2.64 -6.03
CA GLY A 252 -5.53 -3.29 -6.20
C GLY A 252 -5.31 -3.84 -7.60
N VAL A 253 -4.21 -4.55 -7.76
CA VAL A 253 -3.75 -5.09 -9.05
C VAL A 253 -3.26 -6.52 -8.91
N THR A 254 -3.19 -7.23 -10.05
CA THR A 254 -2.55 -8.55 -10.19
C THR A 254 -1.03 -8.40 -10.38
N PHE A 255 -0.29 -9.51 -10.40
CA PHE A 255 1.13 -9.48 -10.78
C PHE A 255 1.33 -9.17 -12.27
N GLU A 256 0.40 -9.59 -13.14
CA GLU A 256 0.42 -9.20 -14.55
C GLU A 256 0.35 -7.67 -14.69
N ASP A 257 -0.57 -7.03 -13.97
CA ASP A 257 -0.66 -5.57 -13.94
C ASP A 257 0.62 -4.90 -13.40
N CYS A 258 1.27 -5.50 -12.39
CA CYS A 258 2.56 -4.99 -11.90
C CYS A 258 3.65 -5.09 -12.99
N ILE A 259 3.69 -6.19 -13.72
CA ILE A 259 4.61 -6.38 -14.86
C ILE A 259 4.37 -5.30 -15.91
N ASP A 260 3.12 -5.05 -16.30
CA ASP A 260 2.77 -4.03 -17.28
C ASP A 260 3.13 -2.62 -16.78
N ILE A 261 2.87 -2.32 -15.51
CA ILE A 261 3.27 -1.03 -14.93
C ILE A 261 4.79 -0.87 -14.97
N MET A 262 5.55 -1.85 -14.48
CA MET A 262 7.01 -1.74 -14.41
C MET A 262 7.66 -1.74 -15.79
N ALA A 263 7.23 -2.62 -16.71
CA ALA A 263 7.81 -2.73 -18.04
C ALA A 263 7.29 -1.65 -18.99
N ASP A 264 5.97 -1.56 -19.15
CA ASP A 264 5.38 -0.80 -20.26
C ASP A 264 5.16 0.68 -19.90
N LYS A 265 4.94 0.99 -18.60
CA LYS A 265 4.79 2.39 -18.17
C LYS A 265 6.13 3.01 -17.77
N PHE A 266 7.00 2.28 -17.11
CA PHE A 266 8.26 2.82 -16.58
C PHE A 266 9.52 2.33 -17.29
N GLY A 267 9.44 1.34 -18.19
CA GLY A 267 10.56 0.86 -18.98
C GLY A 267 11.63 0.13 -18.15
N CYS A 268 11.24 -0.53 -17.06
CA CYS A 268 12.17 -1.32 -16.26
C CYS A 268 12.64 -2.55 -17.04
N VAL A 269 13.94 -2.82 -16.97
CA VAL A 269 14.57 -4.04 -17.50
C VAL A 269 14.78 -5.10 -16.42
N ASN A 270 14.83 -4.69 -15.16
CA ASN A 270 14.80 -5.57 -14.00
C ASN A 270 13.74 -5.06 -13.02
N ALA A 271 12.89 -5.95 -12.48
CA ALA A 271 11.90 -5.57 -11.48
C ALA A 271 11.48 -6.78 -10.61
N ALA A 272 11.23 -6.53 -9.34
CA ALA A 272 10.72 -7.52 -8.40
C ALA A 272 9.56 -6.94 -7.58
N ASN A 273 8.61 -7.80 -7.23
CA ASN A 273 7.58 -7.48 -6.25
C ASN A 273 8.17 -7.59 -4.84
N MET A 274 7.78 -6.66 -4.00
CA MET A 274 8.09 -6.60 -2.57
C MET A 274 6.89 -7.02 -1.74
N ASP A 275 7.01 -7.03 -0.39
CA ASP A 275 5.89 -7.36 0.47
C ASP A 275 4.69 -6.45 0.19
N GLY A 276 3.54 -7.06 0.05
CA GLY A 276 2.32 -6.42 -0.41
C GLY A 276 1.26 -6.24 0.69
N GLY A 277 0.03 -6.00 0.27
CA GLY A 277 -1.09 -5.91 1.19
C GLY A 277 -0.96 -4.80 2.23
N ASN A 278 -0.99 -5.15 3.50
CA ASN A 278 -0.88 -4.18 4.61
C ASN A 278 0.51 -3.54 4.74
N SER A 279 1.53 -4.14 4.12
CA SER A 279 2.90 -3.62 4.14
C SER A 279 3.14 -2.57 3.07
N SER A 280 2.29 -2.53 2.01
CA SER A 280 2.47 -1.61 0.88
C SER A 280 2.41 -0.16 1.35
N CYS A 281 3.54 0.51 1.39
CA CYS A 281 3.65 1.89 1.84
C CYS A 281 4.79 2.62 1.14
N MET A 282 4.60 3.93 0.94
CA MET A 282 5.55 4.85 0.36
C MET A 282 5.69 6.08 1.26
N TYR A 283 6.91 6.51 1.46
CA TYR A 283 7.29 7.70 2.21
C TYR A 283 8.00 8.68 1.29
N PHE A 284 7.67 9.95 1.39
CA PHE A 284 8.35 11.03 0.68
C PHE A 284 8.22 12.33 1.46
N ASP A 285 9.33 13.04 1.60
CA ASP A 285 9.42 14.37 2.21
C ASP A 285 8.66 14.49 3.54
N GLY A 286 9.06 13.67 4.52
CA GLY A 286 8.54 13.72 5.90
C GLY A 286 7.15 13.08 6.09
N ARG A 287 6.60 12.34 5.12
CA ARG A 287 5.23 11.82 5.23
C ARG A 287 4.98 10.53 4.46
N ALA A 288 3.99 9.77 4.91
CA ALA A 288 3.42 8.69 4.12
C ALA A 288 2.66 9.26 2.91
N VAL A 289 2.95 8.73 1.72
CA VAL A 289 2.35 9.16 0.45
C VAL A 289 1.02 8.47 0.19
N ASN A 290 0.96 7.17 0.48
CA ASN A 290 -0.23 6.35 0.30
C ASN A 290 -0.84 5.94 1.65
N ARG A 291 -1.94 5.21 1.59
CA ARG A 291 -2.57 4.58 2.74
C ARG A 291 -2.46 3.07 2.64
N SER A 292 -1.75 2.45 3.56
CA SER A 292 -1.68 0.99 3.64
C SER A 292 -3.06 0.37 3.82
N ALA A 293 -3.30 -0.77 3.20
CA ALA A 293 -4.52 -1.54 3.42
C ALA A 293 -4.66 -1.89 4.92
N ASN A 294 -5.90 -1.88 5.43
CA ASN A 294 -6.23 -2.19 6.84
C ASN A 294 -5.60 -1.27 7.91
N GLN A 295 -5.02 -0.13 7.54
CA GLN A 295 -4.43 0.80 8.50
C GLN A 295 -5.14 2.15 8.45
N ALA A 296 -5.72 2.56 9.58
CA ALA A 296 -6.37 3.87 9.70
C ALA A 296 -5.38 5.02 9.66
N ALA A 297 -4.12 4.76 10.01
CA ALA A 297 -3.09 5.76 10.16
C ALA A 297 -1.70 5.15 10.14
N GLY A 298 -0.87 5.61 9.24
CA GLY A 298 0.54 5.24 9.19
C GLY A 298 0.78 3.88 8.53
N THR A 299 1.99 3.42 8.64
CA THR A 299 2.47 2.15 8.13
C THR A 299 2.53 1.13 9.26
N ARG A 300 2.55 -0.16 8.92
CA ARG A 300 2.79 -1.20 9.92
C ARG A 300 4.29 -1.31 10.23
N TYR A 301 4.65 -2.08 11.25
CA TYR A 301 6.04 -2.45 11.52
C TYR A 301 6.58 -3.35 10.40
N LEU A 302 7.77 -3.01 9.90
CA LEU A 302 8.47 -3.60 8.76
C LEU A 302 9.88 -4.01 9.18
N PRO A 303 10.47 -5.06 8.60
CA PRO A 303 11.84 -5.47 8.90
C PRO A 303 12.87 -4.59 8.21
N ASP A 304 12.55 -4.15 7.00
CA ASP A 304 13.41 -3.42 6.10
C ASP A 304 12.61 -2.58 5.09
N ALA A 305 13.29 -1.66 4.45
CA ALA A 305 12.74 -0.77 3.42
C ALA A 305 13.80 -0.43 2.37
N TRP A 306 13.38 -0.18 1.14
CA TRP A 306 14.18 0.53 0.16
C TRP A 306 14.06 2.03 0.43
N LEU A 307 15.19 2.66 0.74
CA LEU A 307 15.30 4.06 1.14
C LEU A 307 16.10 4.85 0.11
N VAL A 308 15.93 6.18 0.13
CA VAL A 308 16.65 7.11 -0.75
C VAL A 308 17.31 8.19 0.10
N ASP A 309 18.63 8.31 -0.02
CA ASP A 309 19.40 9.37 0.65
C ASP A 309 19.07 10.75 0.04
N ALA A 310 19.10 11.78 0.88
CA ALA A 310 19.09 13.16 0.41
C ALA A 310 20.31 13.46 -0.48
N LEU A 311 20.13 14.39 -1.41
CA LEU A 311 21.27 14.88 -2.19
C LEU A 311 22.21 15.68 -1.25
N PRO A 312 23.53 15.38 -1.26
CA PRO A 312 24.48 16.22 -0.55
C PRO A 312 24.61 17.60 -1.22
N ASP A 313 24.92 18.63 -0.45
CA ASP A 313 25.03 20.04 -0.92
C ASP A 313 25.91 20.24 -2.17
N ASN A 314 26.90 19.37 -2.37
CA ASN A 314 27.82 19.42 -3.47
C ASN A 314 27.68 18.21 -4.42
N TYR A 315 26.49 17.65 -4.52
CA TYR A 315 26.24 16.49 -5.33
C TYR A 315 26.51 16.75 -6.81
N ILE A 316 27.26 15.87 -7.43
CA ILE A 316 27.44 15.79 -8.88
C ILE A 316 27.00 14.41 -9.32
N ARG A 317 25.91 14.34 -10.08
CA ARG A 317 25.41 13.06 -10.60
C ARG A 317 26.53 12.37 -11.39
N PRO A 318 26.77 11.08 -11.16
CA PRO A 318 27.73 10.31 -11.97
C PRO A 318 27.36 10.40 -13.45
N ALA A 319 28.35 10.65 -14.30
CA ALA A 319 28.12 10.73 -15.75
C ALA A 319 27.64 9.38 -16.29
N GLY A 320 26.62 9.43 -17.14
CA GLY A 320 26.02 8.23 -17.76
C GLY A 320 24.89 7.59 -16.97
N VAL A 321 24.70 7.98 -15.72
CA VAL A 321 23.56 7.50 -14.92
C VAL A 321 22.37 8.43 -15.13
N ALA A 322 21.29 7.88 -15.65
CA ALA A 322 20.02 8.58 -15.89
C ALA A 322 20.14 9.88 -16.72
N ASP A 323 21.22 10.03 -17.50
CA ASP A 323 21.46 11.23 -18.34
C ASP A 323 20.40 11.41 -19.46
N HIS A 324 19.71 10.32 -19.82
CA HIS A 324 18.76 10.27 -20.92
C HIS A 324 17.43 9.62 -20.48
N ILE A 325 16.89 10.06 -19.35
CA ILE A 325 15.61 9.54 -18.89
C ILE A 325 14.52 9.93 -19.89
N VAL A 326 13.96 8.92 -20.54
CA VAL A 326 12.71 9.06 -21.27
C VAL A 326 11.59 8.87 -20.26
N LEU A 327 10.92 9.96 -19.90
CA LEU A 327 9.71 9.87 -19.09
C LEU A 327 8.65 9.11 -19.89
N PRO A 328 7.89 8.21 -19.24
CA PRO A 328 6.83 7.51 -19.94
C PRO A 328 5.84 8.52 -20.54
N ASP A 329 5.51 8.36 -21.81
CA ASP A 329 4.43 9.11 -22.44
C ASP A 329 3.13 8.79 -21.70
N ASN A 330 2.49 9.83 -21.15
CA ASN A 330 1.22 9.72 -20.42
C ASN A 330 1.18 8.57 -19.38
N PRO A 331 2.00 8.63 -18.32
CA PRO A 331 2.00 7.59 -17.25
C PRO A 331 0.67 7.51 -16.50
N LEU A 332 -0.21 8.44 -16.74
CA LEU A 332 -1.39 8.80 -15.98
C LEU A 332 -2.63 8.04 -16.40
N GLY A 333 -2.49 7.03 -17.22
CA GLY A 333 -3.62 6.37 -17.84
C GLY A 333 -4.20 7.24 -18.95
N GLU A 334 -5.08 6.68 -19.73
CA GLU A 334 -5.71 7.39 -20.84
C GLU A 334 -6.65 8.47 -20.28
N GLU A 335 -6.27 9.74 -20.41
CA GLU A 335 -7.27 10.81 -20.43
C GLU A 335 -8.17 10.57 -21.64
N LYS A 336 -9.33 10.03 -21.36
CA LYS A 336 -10.31 9.77 -22.40
C LYS A 336 -10.96 11.07 -22.77
N GLU A 337 -10.76 11.52 -24.01
CA GLU A 337 -11.48 12.65 -24.56
C GLU A 337 -12.93 12.23 -24.78
N TYR A 338 -13.86 12.93 -24.16
CA TYR A 338 -15.29 12.58 -24.25
C TYR A 338 -15.85 13.01 -25.61
N ALA A 339 -16.44 12.06 -26.35
CA ALA A 339 -16.96 12.31 -27.70
C ALA A 339 -18.20 13.21 -27.72
N SER A 340 -19.10 13.03 -26.76
CA SER A 340 -20.34 13.83 -26.65
C SER A 340 -20.99 13.69 -25.28
N THR A 341 -21.74 14.71 -24.90
CA THR A 341 -22.58 14.67 -23.69
C THR A 341 -23.94 14.07 -24.04
N CYS A 342 -24.41 13.16 -23.21
CA CYS A 342 -25.75 12.57 -23.35
C CYS A 342 -26.85 13.62 -23.09
N ASP A 343 -28.04 13.37 -23.62
CA ASP A 343 -29.21 14.20 -23.31
C ASP A 343 -29.64 14.03 -21.84
N GLN A 344 -30.60 14.86 -21.41
CA GLN A 344 -31.03 14.92 -20.02
C GLN A 344 -31.71 13.63 -19.55
N GLU A 345 -32.51 12.96 -20.39
CA GLU A 345 -33.21 11.73 -20.05
C GLU A 345 -32.23 10.56 -19.87
N THR A 346 -31.34 10.39 -20.83
CA THR A 346 -30.25 9.40 -20.78
C THR A 346 -29.35 9.64 -19.56
N SER A 347 -28.97 10.89 -19.30
CA SER A 347 -28.14 11.24 -18.14
C SER A 347 -28.83 10.92 -16.80
N ALA A 348 -30.15 11.11 -16.70
CA ALA A 348 -30.91 10.77 -15.49
C ALA A 348 -30.95 9.26 -15.25
N GLN A 349 -31.17 8.45 -16.28
CA GLN A 349 -31.14 6.98 -16.18
C GLN A 349 -29.75 6.47 -15.78
N MET A 350 -28.70 7.02 -16.38
CA MET A 350 -27.31 6.70 -16.04
C MET A 350 -26.95 7.09 -14.60
N TYR A 351 -27.51 8.19 -14.10
CA TYR A 351 -27.32 8.59 -12.71
C TYR A 351 -27.98 7.60 -11.74
N GLU A 352 -29.20 7.14 -12.02
CA GLU A 352 -29.86 6.11 -11.21
C GLU A 352 -29.03 4.82 -11.16
N PHE A 353 -28.53 4.37 -12.33
CA PHE A 353 -27.61 3.25 -12.39
C PHE A 353 -26.34 3.48 -11.56
N ALA A 354 -25.69 4.65 -11.72
CA ALA A 354 -24.43 4.97 -11.04
C ALA A 354 -24.60 4.97 -9.51
N CYS A 355 -25.74 5.43 -8.98
CA CYS A 355 -26.00 5.41 -7.54
C CYS A 355 -26.02 3.99 -6.96
N VAL A 356 -26.79 3.07 -7.58
CA VAL A 356 -26.87 1.68 -7.10
C VAL A 356 -25.58 0.90 -7.35
N PHE A 357 -24.90 1.18 -8.45
CA PHE A 357 -23.61 0.62 -8.74
C PHE A 357 -22.55 1.05 -7.71
N ALA A 358 -22.45 2.35 -7.40
CA ALA A 358 -21.50 2.88 -6.44
C ALA A 358 -21.70 2.29 -5.03
N GLU A 359 -22.95 2.17 -4.58
CA GLU A 359 -23.27 1.52 -3.31
C GLU A 359 -22.79 0.07 -3.27
N ALA A 360 -23.08 -0.71 -4.32
CA ALA A 360 -22.65 -2.11 -4.41
C ALA A 360 -21.13 -2.22 -4.55
N TYR A 361 -20.50 -1.36 -5.34
CA TYR A 361 -19.06 -1.35 -5.60
C TYR A 361 -18.26 -1.02 -4.34
N TYR A 362 -18.56 0.10 -3.70
CA TYR A 362 -17.87 0.50 -2.47
C TYR A 362 -18.22 -0.43 -1.30
N GLY A 363 -19.46 -0.88 -1.20
CA GLY A 363 -19.89 -1.88 -0.24
C GLY A 363 -19.13 -3.18 -0.40
N TYR A 364 -18.89 -3.67 -1.61
CA TYR A 364 -18.14 -4.89 -1.90
C TYR A 364 -16.67 -4.77 -1.52
N PHE A 365 -15.98 -3.73 -1.94
CA PHE A 365 -14.55 -3.56 -1.70
C PHE A 365 -14.20 -3.09 -0.28
N GLY A 366 -15.16 -2.56 0.47
CA GLY A 366 -14.93 -2.09 1.83
C GLY A 366 -15.44 -3.00 2.96
N THR A 367 -15.35 -4.32 2.90
CA THR A 367 -16.39 -5.10 3.52
C THR A 367 -16.12 -6.07 4.62
N GLN A 368 -17.00 -6.00 5.64
CA GLN A 368 -17.46 -7.15 6.42
C GLN A 368 -18.58 -7.95 5.71
N ASN A 369 -19.20 -7.46 4.63
CA ASN A 369 -20.38 -8.02 3.98
C ASN A 369 -20.17 -8.33 2.47
N ALA A 370 -18.99 -8.81 2.10
CA ALA A 370 -18.71 -9.20 0.72
C ALA A 370 -19.73 -10.20 0.17
N ASP A 371 -20.20 -11.15 1.01
CA ASP A 371 -21.22 -12.14 0.61
C ASP A 371 -22.55 -11.50 0.22
N TYR A 372 -22.89 -10.38 0.82
CA TYR A 372 -24.09 -9.62 0.47
C TYR A 372 -23.90 -8.78 -0.78
N TYR A 373 -22.78 -8.06 -0.86
CA TYR A 373 -22.54 -7.13 -1.95
C TYR A 373 -22.05 -7.79 -3.25
N TYR A 374 -21.33 -8.92 -3.18
CA TYR A 374 -20.86 -9.63 -4.37
C TYR A 374 -22.02 -10.01 -5.33
N PRO A 375 -23.07 -10.75 -4.91
CA PRO A 375 -24.15 -11.08 -5.82
C PRO A 375 -24.92 -9.84 -6.29
N THR A 376 -24.94 -8.74 -5.49
CA THR A 376 -25.57 -7.49 -5.87
C THR A 376 -24.76 -6.77 -6.93
N LEU A 377 -23.44 -6.65 -6.74
CA LEU A 377 -22.54 -6.02 -7.71
C LEU A 377 -22.54 -6.74 -9.06
N LEU A 378 -22.62 -8.07 -9.05
CA LEU A 378 -22.66 -8.88 -10.28
C LEU A 378 -23.88 -8.61 -11.15
N GLN A 379 -24.96 -8.05 -10.61
CA GLN A 379 -26.15 -7.64 -11.39
C GLN A 379 -25.87 -6.40 -12.25
N TYR A 380 -24.83 -5.63 -11.91
CA TYR A 380 -24.47 -4.38 -12.55
C TYR A 380 -23.20 -4.45 -13.40
N VAL A 381 -22.50 -5.60 -13.40
CA VAL A 381 -21.23 -5.80 -14.13
C VAL A 381 -21.42 -6.77 -15.28
N ALA A 382 -20.94 -6.41 -16.47
CA ALA A 382 -20.95 -7.30 -17.63
C ALA A 382 -20.13 -8.58 -17.37
N GLN A 383 -20.52 -9.69 -18.00
CA GLN A 383 -19.91 -10.99 -17.72
C GLN A 383 -18.49 -11.11 -18.26
N ASP A 384 -18.27 -10.66 -19.48
CA ASP A 384 -16.99 -10.83 -20.19
C ASP A 384 -16.21 -9.50 -20.26
N CYS A 385 -15.82 -8.97 -19.08
CA CYS A 385 -15.06 -7.72 -19.00
C CYS A 385 -13.99 -7.78 -17.90
N ASP A 386 -13.01 -6.87 -17.98
CA ASP A 386 -11.92 -6.78 -17.02
C ASP A 386 -12.44 -6.51 -15.59
N LEU A 387 -13.43 -5.62 -15.43
CA LEU A 387 -14.01 -5.35 -14.12
C LEU A 387 -14.60 -6.61 -13.48
N ARG A 388 -15.27 -7.48 -14.25
CA ARG A 388 -15.81 -8.75 -13.74
C ARG A 388 -14.70 -9.67 -13.25
N THR A 389 -13.64 -9.81 -14.02
CA THR A 389 -12.47 -10.59 -13.63
C THR A 389 -11.88 -10.08 -12.33
N ARG A 390 -11.75 -8.76 -12.16
CA ARG A 390 -11.23 -8.15 -10.94
C ARG A 390 -12.14 -8.36 -9.73
N VAL A 391 -13.44 -8.26 -9.91
CA VAL A 391 -14.43 -8.53 -8.85
C VAL A 391 -14.33 -10.00 -8.41
N ASP A 392 -14.21 -10.93 -9.34
CA ASP A 392 -14.09 -12.37 -9.05
C ASP A 392 -12.75 -12.69 -8.35
N LEU A 393 -11.64 -12.10 -8.79
CA LEU A 393 -10.34 -12.25 -8.14
C LEU A 393 -10.32 -11.68 -6.71
N ALA A 394 -10.93 -10.53 -6.49
CA ALA A 394 -11.05 -9.94 -5.15
C ALA A 394 -11.87 -10.83 -4.20
N LEU A 395 -12.84 -11.59 -4.72
CA LEU A 395 -13.56 -12.58 -3.95
C LEU A 395 -12.68 -13.76 -3.51
N MET A 396 -11.76 -14.19 -4.35
CA MET A 396 -10.86 -15.31 -4.04
C MET A 396 -9.80 -14.95 -2.98
N ASP A 397 -9.40 -13.68 -2.90
CA ASP A 397 -8.40 -13.16 -1.94
C ASP A 397 -8.98 -12.90 -0.53
N ARG A 398 -10.09 -13.53 -0.20
CA ARG A 398 -10.84 -13.32 1.06
C ARG A 398 -10.14 -13.70 2.36
N MET A 399 -8.97 -14.26 2.32
CA MET A 399 -8.21 -14.52 3.57
C MET A 399 -7.91 -13.23 4.35
N TRP A 400 -8.14 -12.08 3.72
CA TRP A 400 -7.86 -10.74 4.26
C TRP A 400 -9.14 -9.89 4.27
N VAL A 401 -10.20 -10.39 4.84
CA VAL A 401 -11.45 -9.61 5.00
C VAL A 401 -11.17 -8.34 5.78
N ASN A 402 -11.44 -7.21 5.16
CA ASN A 402 -11.40 -5.92 5.83
C ASN A 402 -12.36 -5.93 7.01
N THR A 403 -11.92 -5.40 8.15
CA THR A 403 -12.74 -5.32 9.36
C THR A 403 -13.55 -4.03 9.43
N TRP A 404 -13.64 -3.27 8.35
CA TRP A 404 -14.38 -2.01 8.27
C TRP A 404 -15.50 -2.07 7.23
N ARG A 405 -16.34 -1.06 7.26
CA ARG A 405 -17.43 -0.83 6.32
C ARG A 405 -17.14 0.40 5.49
N THR A 406 -17.62 0.41 4.26
CA THR A 406 -17.50 1.55 3.36
C THR A 406 -18.87 1.96 2.86
N ASN A 407 -19.18 3.26 2.95
CA ASN A 407 -20.39 3.86 2.38
C ASN A 407 -19.99 4.98 1.41
N ALA A 408 -20.80 5.18 0.37
CA ALA A 408 -20.76 6.37 -0.46
C ALA A 408 -21.95 7.25 -0.15
N GLU A 409 -21.72 8.52 0.11
CA GLU A 409 -22.77 9.51 0.40
C GLU A 409 -22.61 10.71 -0.53
N ASN A 410 -23.62 11.57 -0.59
CA ASN A 410 -23.60 12.79 -1.40
C ASN A 410 -23.22 12.55 -2.87
N ILE A 411 -23.77 11.50 -3.49
CA ILE A 411 -23.46 11.14 -4.87
C ILE A 411 -24.03 12.23 -5.80
N VAL A 412 -23.17 12.80 -6.64
CA VAL A 412 -23.51 13.84 -7.61
C VAL A 412 -23.07 13.40 -9.00
N LEU A 413 -23.93 13.51 -10.00
CA LEU A 413 -23.56 13.29 -11.39
C LEU A 413 -22.77 14.51 -11.90
N ASN A 414 -21.55 14.28 -12.34
CA ASN A 414 -20.73 15.32 -12.99
C ASN A 414 -20.97 15.34 -14.50
N GLY A 415 -21.29 14.18 -15.11
CA GLY A 415 -21.64 14.08 -16.51
C GLY A 415 -21.83 12.64 -16.97
N ALA A 416 -22.48 12.51 -18.12
CA ALA A 416 -22.67 11.28 -18.85
C ALA A 416 -22.28 11.49 -20.32
N TYR A 417 -21.42 10.65 -20.85
CA TYR A 417 -20.73 10.91 -22.11
C TYR A 417 -20.77 9.67 -23.01
N ALA A 418 -21.18 9.86 -24.27
CA ALA A 418 -21.10 8.80 -25.29
C ALA A 418 -19.67 8.70 -25.85
N ASN A 419 -19.12 7.52 -25.93
CA ASN A 419 -17.73 7.28 -26.37
C ASN A 419 -17.61 7.02 -27.89
N GLY A 420 -18.73 6.94 -28.61
CA GLY A 420 -18.75 6.70 -30.06
C GLY A 420 -18.52 5.25 -30.50
N ASP A 421 -18.20 4.37 -29.58
CA ASP A 421 -18.00 2.92 -29.79
C ASP A 421 -19.16 2.06 -29.26
N GLY A 422 -20.25 2.69 -28.85
CA GLY A 422 -21.40 2.04 -28.22
C GLY A 422 -21.30 1.94 -26.72
N THR A 423 -20.22 2.45 -26.13
CA THR A 423 -20.10 2.60 -24.68
C THR A 423 -20.33 4.02 -24.21
N TYR A 424 -20.53 4.18 -22.91
CA TYR A 424 -20.74 5.48 -22.27
C TYR A 424 -19.88 5.56 -21.02
N ASP A 425 -19.45 6.77 -20.67
CA ASP A 425 -18.84 7.05 -19.38
C ASP A 425 -19.78 7.86 -18.49
N ILE A 426 -20.03 7.36 -17.30
CA ILE A 426 -20.76 8.05 -16.24
C ILE A 426 -19.74 8.53 -15.22
N VAL A 427 -19.72 9.83 -14.94
CA VAL A 427 -18.81 10.42 -13.97
C VAL A 427 -19.62 10.95 -12.79
N ILE A 428 -19.37 10.38 -11.63
CA ILE A 428 -19.99 10.83 -10.36
C ILE A 428 -18.91 11.25 -9.37
N THR A 429 -19.29 12.13 -8.47
CA THR A 429 -18.51 12.47 -7.28
C THR A 429 -19.29 12.06 -6.05
N SER A 430 -18.62 11.50 -5.07
CA SER A 430 -19.23 11.06 -3.80
C SER A 430 -18.26 11.27 -2.63
N ASP A 431 -18.80 11.31 -1.44
CA ASP A 431 -18.03 11.28 -0.20
C ASP A 431 -17.96 9.83 0.27
N ILE A 432 -16.75 9.31 0.40
CA ILE A 432 -16.51 7.93 0.83
C ILE A 432 -16.20 7.93 2.32
N TYR A 433 -16.95 7.15 3.07
CA TYR A 433 -16.75 6.92 4.50
C TYR A 433 -16.37 5.48 4.74
N GLU A 434 -15.21 5.28 5.34
CA GLU A 434 -14.77 3.98 5.83
C GLU A 434 -14.73 4.02 7.36
N TYR A 435 -15.29 3.03 8.01
CA TYR A 435 -15.38 3.00 9.47
C TYR A 435 -15.35 1.60 10.04
N SER A 436 -14.78 1.50 11.24
CA SER A 436 -14.81 0.33 12.10
C SER A 436 -15.25 0.76 13.50
N ASP A 437 -15.27 -0.18 14.43
CA ASP A 437 -15.55 0.14 15.84
C ASP A 437 -14.47 1.04 16.48
N TYR A 438 -13.30 1.14 15.86
CA TYR A 438 -12.13 1.81 16.43
C TYR A 438 -11.69 3.07 15.69
N TRP A 439 -12.05 3.24 14.42
CA TRP A 439 -11.62 4.35 13.60
C TRP A 439 -12.61 4.69 12.50
N SER A 440 -12.52 5.90 11.98
CA SER A 440 -13.23 6.33 10.79
C SER A 440 -12.31 7.13 9.88
N TYR A 441 -12.56 7.05 8.58
CA TYR A 441 -11.84 7.74 7.54
C TYR A 441 -12.83 8.31 6.52
N GLU A 442 -12.57 9.53 6.06
CA GLU A 442 -13.42 10.22 5.08
C GLU A 442 -12.58 10.60 3.87
N ALA A 443 -13.07 10.30 2.68
CA ALA A 443 -12.51 10.74 1.40
C ALA A 443 -13.59 11.56 0.64
N PRO A 444 -13.76 12.85 0.99
CA PRO A 444 -14.75 13.69 0.35
C PRO A 444 -14.39 14.01 -1.09
N GLY A 445 -15.39 14.11 -1.94
CA GLY A 445 -15.22 14.48 -3.34
C GLY A 445 -14.50 13.43 -4.19
N THR A 446 -14.56 12.16 -3.80
CA THR A 446 -14.01 11.05 -4.59
C THR A 446 -14.80 10.93 -5.89
N THR A 447 -14.10 10.99 -7.01
CA THR A 447 -14.69 10.86 -8.35
C THR A 447 -14.59 9.42 -8.83
N LEU A 448 -15.71 8.85 -9.25
CA LEU A 448 -15.78 7.55 -9.90
C LEU A 448 -16.27 7.73 -11.34
N ARG A 449 -15.48 7.27 -12.30
CA ARG A 449 -15.90 7.10 -13.68
C ARG A 449 -16.25 5.63 -13.90
N ILE A 450 -17.42 5.38 -14.46
CA ILE A 450 -17.94 4.06 -14.76
C ILE A 450 -18.16 3.99 -16.25
N THR A 451 -17.41 3.14 -16.94
CA THR A 451 -17.67 2.85 -18.36
C THR A 451 -18.75 1.78 -18.45
N VAL A 452 -19.81 2.05 -19.17
CA VAL A 452 -20.99 1.17 -19.28
C VAL A 452 -21.35 0.89 -20.72
N VAL A 453 -22.12 -0.18 -20.90
CA VAL A 453 -22.83 -0.52 -22.16
C VAL A 453 -24.32 -0.63 -21.89
N GLU A 454 -25.15 -0.31 -22.88
CA GLU A 454 -26.59 -0.51 -22.80
C GLU A 454 -26.93 -2.00 -22.62
N ALA A 455 -27.82 -2.28 -21.68
CA ALA A 455 -28.34 -3.60 -21.36
C ALA A 455 -29.83 -3.50 -20.99
N PRO A 456 -30.72 -3.31 -21.98
CA PRO A 456 -32.14 -2.95 -21.76
C PRO A 456 -32.92 -4.01 -21.00
N ASP A 457 -32.43 -5.25 -20.95
CA ASP A 457 -33.04 -6.33 -20.18
C ASP A 457 -32.67 -6.33 -18.69
N THR A 458 -31.83 -5.37 -18.24
CA THR A 458 -31.46 -5.21 -16.85
C THR A 458 -32.34 -4.17 -16.16
N ALA A 459 -32.33 -4.16 -14.82
CA ALA A 459 -33.19 -3.28 -14.02
C ALA A 459 -32.98 -1.78 -14.30
N TYR A 460 -31.75 -1.39 -14.67
CA TYR A 460 -31.35 0.01 -14.91
C TYR A 460 -30.92 0.30 -16.35
N GLY A 461 -31.01 -0.70 -17.23
CA GLY A 461 -30.70 -0.54 -18.65
C GLY A 461 -29.23 -0.50 -19.02
N TYR A 462 -28.31 -0.69 -18.04
CA TYR A 462 -26.86 -0.63 -18.23
C TYR A 462 -26.11 -1.73 -17.49
N LEU A 463 -24.88 -2.05 -17.97
CA LEU A 463 -23.90 -2.88 -17.28
C LEU A 463 -22.53 -2.19 -17.33
N ALA A 464 -21.82 -2.21 -16.22
CA ALA A 464 -20.48 -1.68 -16.11
C ALA A 464 -19.45 -2.62 -16.75
N LEU A 465 -18.51 -2.04 -17.49
CA LEU A 465 -17.38 -2.71 -18.15
C LEU A 465 -16.06 -2.44 -17.42
N ALA A 466 -15.87 -1.21 -16.94
CA ALA A 466 -14.68 -0.74 -16.28
C ALA A 466 -15.01 0.36 -15.26
N THR A 467 -14.10 0.55 -14.33
CA THR A 467 -14.15 1.66 -13.36
C THR A 467 -12.82 2.38 -13.28
N PHE A 468 -12.90 3.66 -12.94
CA PHE A 468 -11.76 4.53 -12.76
C PHE A 468 -12.05 5.48 -11.61
N CYS A 469 -11.29 5.39 -10.52
CA CYS A 469 -11.55 6.13 -9.31
C CYS A 469 -10.47 7.19 -9.06
N PHE A 470 -10.88 8.42 -8.77
CA PHE A 470 -9.99 9.51 -8.42
C PHE A 470 -10.34 10.03 -7.05
N TYR A 471 -9.33 10.27 -6.22
CA TYR A 471 -9.55 11.03 -5.01
C TYR A 471 -9.87 12.50 -5.32
N GLY A 472 -10.91 12.99 -4.67
CA GLY A 472 -10.96 14.38 -4.31
C GLY A 472 -9.80 14.74 -3.35
N ARG A 473 -9.75 15.94 -2.85
CA ARG A 473 -8.73 16.46 -1.93
C ARG A 473 -8.35 15.45 -0.85
N ARG A 474 -7.11 15.48 -0.35
CA ARG A 474 -6.66 14.63 0.76
C ARG A 474 -7.69 14.62 1.88
N PRO A 475 -8.05 13.45 2.39
CA PRO A 475 -8.97 13.36 3.50
C PRO A 475 -8.39 14.05 4.72
N ASN A 476 -9.16 14.92 5.32
CA ASN A 476 -8.86 15.45 6.64
C ASN A 476 -8.96 14.30 7.64
N ARG A 477 -7.79 13.92 8.18
CA ARG A 477 -7.69 12.88 9.20
C ARG A 477 -8.41 13.34 10.47
N ARG A 478 -9.67 12.96 10.64
CA ARG A 478 -10.34 13.03 11.93
C ARG A 478 -10.35 11.64 12.55
N VAL A 479 -9.31 11.34 13.31
CA VAL A 479 -9.37 10.22 14.26
C VAL A 479 -10.37 10.64 15.35
N ARG A 480 -11.62 10.19 15.28
CA ARG A 480 -12.50 10.22 16.43
C ARG A 480 -12.09 9.07 17.33
N LEU A 481 -11.37 9.36 18.39
CA LEU A 481 -11.25 8.43 19.50
C LEU A 481 -12.67 8.21 20.05
N PRO A 482 -13.14 6.97 20.22
CA PRO A 482 -14.39 6.73 20.89
C PRO A 482 -14.21 7.09 22.36
N ASN A 483 -15.03 8.05 22.80
CA ASN A 483 -15.32 8.42 24.19
C ASN A 483 -14.14 8.44 25.16
N GLU A 484 -13.84 9.67 25.62
CA GLU A 484 -13.11 9.93 26.86
C GLU A 484 -13.70 9.15 28.04
N LYS A 485 -13.31 7.92 28.21
CA LYS A 485 -13.24 7.26 29.52
C LYS A 485 -11.90 6.54 29.57
N GLY A 486 -10.99 7.21 30.20
CA GLY A 486 -9.63 6.88 30.52
C GLY A 486 -9.23 5.42 30.42
N LEU A 487 -8.30 5.17 29.53
CA LEU A 487 -7.22 4.21 29.78
C LEU A 487 -6.04 4.69 28.94
N ILE A 488 -5.06 5.17 29.67
CA ILE A 488 -3.70 5.44 29.21
C ILE A 488 -3.04 4.07 29.03
N PHE A 489 -2.58 3.79 27.83
CA PHE A 489 -1.43 2.93 27.57
C PHE A 489 -0.62 3.55 26.43
#